data_d72fe1552fb72b3111c204ae390a6247
#
_entry.id   d72fe1552fb72b3111c204ae390a6247
#
_cell.length_a   1.000
_cell.length_b   1.000
_cell.length_c   1.000
_cell.angle_alpha   90.00
_cell.angle_beta   90.00
_cell.angle_gamma   90.00
#
_symmetry.space_group_name_H-M   'P 1'
#
loop_
_entity.id
_entity.type
_entity.pdbx_description
1 polymer ?
#
loop_
_entity_poly.entity_id
_entity_poly.type
_entity_poly.pdbx_seq_one_letter_code
_entity_poly.pdbx_strand_id
1 'polypeptide(L)'
;MSVTVFIQGRKDVKRWHLGKRWLMLPVILAALAIILYQNSNARFVDQQANMNSERLEREEQKQQVLNLKQATESQLSLLVTHVARMQAKITRLEALGQQVASQNDLDGQFDFSDEVGVGGMSDLGASVELNQLIQDMDKLASQIDHREQQLSVLETVVSNLHIDKERYISGRPIAKGWLSSPFGLRNDPFTGRRAMHKGIDFAGAKGTEVVATAAGVVTWAGSMFGYGNLVEIDHGNGLHTRYGHNASLSVQVGDVVIKGQKVASMGSTGRSTGPHVHYEVLRGGRQIDPQKYVYRKAG
;
A
#
# COMPACT_ATOMS: atom_id res chain seq x y z
N MET A 1 -109.75 13.06 -11.06
CA MET A 1 -109.91 12.57 -12.45
C MET A 1 -109.71 11.10 -12.48
N SER A 2 -110.68 10.36 -12.92
CA SER A 2 -110.55 8.86 -13.18
C SER A 2 -110.50 8.70 -14.67
N VAL A 3 -109.58 7.88 -15.12
CA VAL A 3 -109.45 7.53 -16.54
C VAL A 3 -110.16 6.22 -16.76
N THR A 4 -111.08 6.20 -17.71
CA THR A 4 -111.80 5.00 -18.07
C THR A 4 -111.16 4.48 -19.38
N VAL A 5 -110.56 3.34 -19.33
CA VAL A 5 -109.97 2.66 -20.51
C VAL A 5 -110.96 1.72 -21.06
N PHE A 6 -111.29 1.90 -22.37
CA PHE A 6 -112.16 0.97 -23.13
C PHE A 6 -111.24 0.01 -23.93
N ILE A 7 -111.23 -1.24 -23.58
CA ILE A 7 -110.55 -2.29 -24.33
C ILE A 7 -111.59 -2.98 -25.21
N GLN A 8 -111.51 -2.74 -26.50
CA GLN A 8 -112.40 -3.34 -27.49
C GLN A 8 -111.90 -4.74 -27.85
N GLY A 9 -112.52 -5.73 -27.30
CA GLY A 9 -112.34 -7.12 -27.71
C GLY A 9 -113.30 -7.43 -28.86
N ARG A 10 -113.00 -8.48 -29.61
CA ARG A 10 -113.79 -8.85 -30.89
C ARG A 10 -115.28 -9.11 -30.72
N LYS A 11 -115.76 -9.24 -29.48
CA LYS A 11 -117.22 -9.43 -29.16
C LYS A 11 -117.74 -8.66 -27.95
N ASP A 12 -116.85 -8.06 -27.09
CA ASP A 12 -117.26 -7.33 -25.86
C ASP A 12 -116.36 -6.17 -25.60
N VAL A 13 -116.97 -5.06 -25.14
CA VAL A 13 -116.24 -3.87 -24.66
C VAL A 13 -116.19 -3.94 -23.12
N LYS A 14 -115.07 -4.25 -22.58
CA LYS A 14 -114.89 -4.20 -21.11
C LYS A 14 -114.39 -2.80 -20.67
N ARG A 15 -115.19 -2.21 -19.75
CA ARG A 15 -114.83 -0.91 -19.14
C ARG A 15 -114.05 -1.17 -17.85
N TRP A 16 -112.82 -0.63 -17.80
CA TRP A 16 -112.00 -0.65 -16.60
C TRP A 16 -111.88 0.76 -16.04
N HIS A 17 -112.38 0.97 -14.82
CA HIS A 17 -112.20 2.21 -14.11
C HIS A 17 -110.88 2.19 -13.35
N LEU A 18 -109.86 2.84 -13.87
CA LEU A 18 -108.58 3.00 -13.18
C LEU A 18 -108.67 4.20 -12.26
N GLY A 19 -108.67 3.94 -10.96
CA GLY A 19 -108.61 4.95 -9.93
C GLY A 19 -107.22 5.70 -10.00
N LYS A 20 -107.21 6.93 -9.48
CA LYS A 20 -105.97 7.79 -9.48
C LYS A 20 -104.71 7.06 -9.00
N ARG A 21 -104.85 6.07 -8.12
CA ARG A 21 -103.74 5.25 -7.60
C ARG A 21 -103.06 4.37 -8.66
N TRP A 22 -103.78 3.86 -9.64
CA TRP A 22 -103.27 3.01 -10.71
C TRP A 22 -102.47 3.79 -11.80
N LEU A 23 -102.79 5.07 -11.97
CA LEU A 23 -102.06 5.98 -12.89
C LEU A 23 -100.72 6.32 -12.36
N MET A 24 -100.52 6.33 -11.03
CA MET A 24 -99.22 6.64 -10.39
C MET A 24 -98.28 5.45 -10.38
N LEU A 25 -98.74 4.23 -10.57
CA LEU A 25 -97.94 3.01 -10.50
C LEU A 25 -96.87 2.90 -11.56
N PRO A 26 -97.08 3.22 -12.86
CA PRO A 26 -96.03 3.24 -13.88
C PRO A 26 -95.00 4.31 -13.65
N VAL A 27 -95.40 5.47 -13.10
CA VAL A 27 -94.45 6.57 -12.78
C VAL A 27 -93.53 6.18 -11.62
N ILE A 28 -94.09 5.49 -10.60
CA ILE A 28 -93.32 4.98 -9.46
C ILE A 28 -92.35 3.90 -9.93
N LEU A 29 -92.78 2.98 -10.81
CA LEU A 29 -91.91 1.90 -11.38
C LEU A 29 -90.79 2.50 -12.28
N ALA A 30 -91.12 3.49 -13.07
CA ALA A 30 -90.14 4.16 -13.89
C ALA A 30 -89.06 4.93 -13.03
N ALA A 31 -89.55 5.64 -11.98
CA ALA A 31 -88.66 6.24 -11.02
C ALA A 31 -87.73 5.26 -10.30
N LEU A 32 -88.31 4.09 -9.86
CA LEU A 32 -87.50 3.04 -9.23
C LEU A 32 -86.51 2.39 -10.18
N ALA A 33 -86.88 2.21 -11.46
CA ALA A 33 -86.00 1.70 -12.48
C ALA A 33 -84.86 2.66 -12.78
N ILE A 34 -85.11 3.96 -12.81
CA ILE A 34 -84.07 5.02 -12.97
C ILE A 34 -83.11 5.02 -11.78
N ILE A 35 -83.62 4.92 -10.55
CA ILE A 35 -82.79 4.89 -9.33
C ILE A 35 -81.91 3.61 -9.33
N LEU A 36 -82.50 2.46 -9.64
CA LEU A 36 -81.75 1.18 -9.73
C LEU A 36 -80.67 1.25 -10.84
N TYR A 37 -81.00 1.83 -11.98
CA TYR A 37 -80.06 1.99 -13.09
C TYR A 37 -78.91 2.97 -12.71
N GLN A 38 -79.21 4.10 -12.08
CA GLN A 38 -78.21 5.03 -11.59
C GLN A 38 -77.31 4.40 -10.53
N ASN A 39 -77.86 3.64 -9.58
CA ASN A 39 -77.11 2.99 -8.52
C ASN A 39 -76.27 1.85 -9.04
N SER A 40 -76.73 1.06 -10.07
CA SER A 40 -75.90 0.05 -10.72
C SER A 40 -74.75 0.65 -11.52
N ASN A 41 -75.00 1.76 -12.24
CA ASN A 41 -73.95 2.46 -12.97
C ASN A 41 -72.91 3.12 -12.03
N ALA A 42 -73.33 3.70 -10.94
CA ALA A 42 -72.40 4.25 -9.94
C ALA A 42 -71.48 3.15 -9.36
N ARG A 43 -72.07 1.97 -8.98
CA ARG A 43 -71.25 0.84 -8.50
C ARG A 43 -70.31 0.30 -9.57
N PHE A 44 -70.70 0.25 -10.84
CA PHE A 44 -69.84 -0.19 -11.93
C PHE A 44 -68.66 0.80 -12.17
N VAL A 45 -68.89 2.09 -12.13
CA VAL A 45 -67.87 3.13 -12.25
C VAL A 45 -66.92 3.06 -11.08
N ASP A 46 -67.42 2.91 -9.83
CA ASP A 46 -66.55 2.77 -8.64
C ASP A 46 -65.68 1.50 -8.70
N GLN A 47 -66.26 0.35 -9.11
CA GLN A 47 -65.50 -0.89 -9.31
C GLN A 47 -64.41 -0.71 -10.36
N GLN A 48 -64.70 -0.03 -11.46
CA GLN A 48 -63.74 0.21 -12.53
C GLN A 48 -62.62 1.19 -12.07
N ALA A 49 -62.96 2.20 -11.29
CA ALA A 49 -61.99 3.13 -10.69
C ALA A 49 -61.05 2.38 -9.70
N ASN A 50 -61.61 1.56 -8.81
CA ASN A 50 -60.83 0.75 -7.88
C ASN A 50 -59.93 -0.28 -8.57
N MET A 51 -60.40 -0.94 -9.62
CA MET A 51 -59.56 -1.85 -10.42
C MET A 51 -58.44 -1.13 -11.16
N ASN A 52 -58.66 0.08 -11.63
CA ASN A 52 -57.63 0.88 -12.27
C ASN A 52 -56.59 1.38 -11.28
N SER A 53 -57.02 1.81 -10.06
CA SER A 53 -56.08 2.21 -9.01
C SER A 53 -55.20 1.04 -8.56
N GLU A 54 -55.79 -0.16 -8.33
CA GLU A 54 -55.04 -1.38 -8.00
C GLU A 54 -54.04 -1.78 -9.11
N ARG A 55 -54.40 -1.60 -10.37
CA ARG A 55 -53.48 -1.86 -11.49
C ARG A 55 -52.33 -0.88 -11.49
N LEU A 56 -52.58 0.40 -11.27
CA LEU A 56 -51.54 1.39 -11.19
C LEU A 56 -50.59 1.13 -10.03
N GLU A 57 -51.11 0.83 -8.85
CA GLU A 57 -50.31 0.47 -7.68
C GLU A 57 -49.42 -0.77 -7.94
N ARG A 58 -49.97 -1.80 -8.59
CA ARG A 58 -49.22 -3.00 -8.96
C ARG A 58 -48.12 -2.70 -9.98
N GLU A 59 -48.36 -1.83 -10.96
CA GLU A 59 -47.36 -1.42 -11.92
C GLU A 59 -46.25 -0.55 -11.25
N GLU A 60 -46.62 0.34 -10.34
CA GLU A 60 -45.65 1.09 -9.55
C GLU A 60 -44.79 0.15 -8.68
N GLN A 61 -45.38 -0.81 -7.99
CA GLN A 61 -44.66 -1.81 -7.21
C GLN A 61 -43.70 -2.64 -8.07
N LYS A 62 -44.15 -3.08 -9.26
CA LYS A 62 -43.26 -3.78 -10.21
C LYS A 62 -42.07 -2.92 -10.65
N GLN A 63 -42.32 -1.65 -10.94
CA GLN A 63 -41.24 -0.73 -11.33
C GLN A 63 -40.25 -0.51 -10.17
N GLN A 64 -40.74 -0.38 -8.94
CA GLN A 64 -39.89 -0.26 -7.75
C GLN A 64 -39.04 -1.51 -7.56
N VAL A 65 -39.63 -2.73 -7.69
CA VAL A 65 -38.86 -3.98 -7.60
C VAL A 65 -37.82 -4.11 -8.70
N LEU A 66 -38.15 -3.73 -9.95
CA LEU A 66 -37.20 -3.74 -11.05
C LEU A 66 -36.05 -2.77 -10.82
N ASN A 67 -36.35 -1.58 -10.38
CA ASN A 67 -35.34 -0.55 -10.07
C ASN A 67 -34.42 -1.00 -8.90
N LEU A 68 -35.01 -1.59 -7.86
CA LEU A 68 -34.26 -2.12 -6.73
C LEU A 68 -33.37 -3.30 -7.17
N LYS A 69 -33.88 -4.19 -8.01
CA LYS A 69 -33.10 -5.30 -8.56
C LYS A 69 -31.91 -4.78 -9.37
N GLN A 70 -32.12 -3.85 -10.29
CA GLN A 70 -31.04 -3.25 -11.07
C GLN A 70 -30.00 -2.53 -10.20
N ALA A 71 -30.44 -1.81 -9.19
CA ALA A 71 -29.54 -1.13 -8.24
C ALA A 71 -28.69 -2.16 -7.46
N THR A 72 -29.31 -3.26 -7.01
CA THR A 72 -28.61 -4.32 -6.28
C THR A 72 -27.61 -5.05 -7.17
N GLU A 73 -27.98 -5.40 -8.41
CA GLU A 73 -27.08 -6.03 -9.39
C GLU A 73 -25.90 -5.12 -9.74
N SER A 74 -26.14 -3.83 -9.87
CA SER A 74 -25.11 -2.82 -10.12
C SER A 74 -24.13 -2.72 -8.95
N GLN A 75 -24.63 -2.67 -7.71
CA GLN A 75 -23.80 -2.65 -6.50
C GLN A 75 -22.98 -3.92 -6.35
N LEU A 76 -23.58 -5.09 -6.61
CA LEU A 76 -22.89 -6.37 -6.57
C LEU A 76 -21.74 -6.41 -7.59
N SER A 77 -21.97 -5.95 -8.82
CA SER A 77 -20.95 -5.87 -9.86
C SER A 77 -19.78 -4.96 -9.46
N LEU A 78 -20.06 -3.83 -8.79
CA LEU A 78 -19.03 -2.95 -8.27
C LEU A 78 -18.20 -3.63 -7.17
N LEU A 79 -18.84 -4.34 -6.25
CA LEU A 79 -18.15 -5.07 -5.18
C LEU A 79 -17.24 -6.17 -5.76
N VAL A 80 -17.75 -6.97 -6.70
CA VAL A 80 -16.97 -8.00 -7.41
C VAL A 80 -15.73 -7.38 -8.08
N THR A 81 -15.90 -6.26 -8.78
CA THR A 81 -14.79 -5.53 -9.39
C THR A 81 -13.79 -5.03 -8.34
N HIS A 82 -14.28 -4.61 -7.18
CA HIS A 82 -13.43 -4.16 -6.08
C HIS A 82 -12.58 -5.30 -5.51
N VAL A 83 -13.19 -6.46 -5.26
CA VAL A 83 -12.51 -7.68 -4.82
C VAL A 83 -11.43 -8.12 -5.81
N ALA A 84 -11.76 -8.17 -7.11
CA ALA A 84 -10.77 -8.51 -8.15
C ALA A 84 -9.58 -7.55 -8.17
N ARG A 85 -9.83 -6.26 -7.96
CA ARG A 85 -8.77 -5.25 -7.86
C ARG A 85 -7.90 -5.43 -6.62
N MET A 86 -8.49 -5.80 -5.49
CA MET A 86 -7.74 -6.10 -4.26
C MET A 86 -6.86 -7.33 -4.46
N GLN A 87 -7.37 -8.41 -5.05
CA GLN A 87 -6.59 -9.60 -5.39
C GLN A 87 -5.39 -9.27 -6.30
N ALA A 88 -5.61 -8.49 -7.37
CA ALA A 88 -4.53 -8.06 -8.24
C ALA A 88 -3.46 -7.22 -7.52
N LYS A 89 -3.85 -6.40 -6.53
CA LYS A 89 -2.90 -5.68 -5.68
C LYS A 89 -2.08 -6.61 -4.81
N ILE A 90 -2.71 -7.62 -4.18
CA ILE A 90 -2.02 -8.61 -3.35
C ILE A 90 -0.97 -9.33 -4.19
N THR A 91 -1.34 -9.89 -5.35
CA THR A 91 -0.39 -10.58 -6.24
C THR A 91 0.78 -9.68 -6.66
N ARG A 92 0.51 -8.39 -6.89
CA ARG A 92 1.59 -7.44 -7.19
C ARG A 92 2.52 -7.20 -6.01
N LEU A 93 1.97 -7.08 -4.78
CA LEU A 93 2.77 -6.90 -3.56
C LEU A 93 3.60 -8.15 -3.27
N GLU A 94 3.06 -9.35 -3.49
CA GLU A 94 3.77 -10.62 -3.38
C GLU A 94 4.95 -10.69 -4.35
N ALA A 95 4.72 -10.36 -5.63
CA ALA A 95 5.79 -10.34 -6.62
C ALA A 95 6.89 -9.33 -6.29
N LEU A 96 6.53 -8.14 -5.79
CA LEU A 96 7.49 -7.14 -5.36
C LEU A 96 8.25 -7.59 -4.10
N GLY A 97 7.56 -8.16 -3.11
CA GLY A 97 8.17 -8.69 -1.89
C GLY A 97 9.17 -9.79 -2.22
N GLN A 98 8.79 -10.75 -3.05
CA GLN A 98 9.68 -11.82 -3.52
C GLN A 98 10.90 -11.28 -4.27
N GLN A 99 10.69 -10.31 -5.16
CA GLN A 99 11.79 -9.68 -5.89
C GLN A 99 12.79 -8.98 -4.95
N VAL A 100 12.28 -8.23 -3.95
CA VAL A 100 13.14 -7.54 -2.97
C VAL A 100 13.86 -8.55 -2.07
N ALA A 101 13.19 -9.62 -1.64
CA ALA A 101 13.80 -10.68 -0.84
C ALA A 101 14.93 -11.36 -1.62
N SER A 102 14.70 -11.75 -2.88
CA SER A 102 15.71 -12.42 -3.72
C SER A 102 16.90 -11.51 -4.04
N GLN A 103 16.69 -10.23 -4.30
CA GLN A 103 17.78 -9.26 -4.53
C GLN A 103 18.70 -9.08 -3.31
N ASN A 104 18.23 -9.41 -2.11
CA ASN A 104 18.98 -9.27 -0.86
C ASN A 104 19.37 -10.61 -0.22
N ASP A 105 19.28 -11.73 -0.96
CA ASP A 105 19.58 -13.09 -0.47
C ASP A 105 18.75 -13.51 0.75
N LEU A 106 17.48 -13.07 0.80
CA LEU A 106 16.53 -13.32 1.89
C LEU A 106 15.43 -14.34 1.53
N ASP A 107 15.53 -15.02 0.37
CA ASP A 107 14.51 -15.94 -0.16
C ASP A 107 14.08 -17.04 0.81
N GLY A 108 14.94 -17.42 1.75
CA GLY A 108 14.61 -18.45 2.77
C GLY A 108 13.96 -17.89 4.05
N GLN A 109 13.87 -16.58 4.21
CA GLN A 109 13.37 -15.93 5.42
C GLN A 109 11.99 -15.30 5.24
N PHE A 110 11.62 -14.97 4.00
CA PHE A 110 10.34 -14.38 3.64
C PHE A 110 9.71 -15.23 2.53
N ASP A 111 8.59 -15.86 2.85
CA ASP A 111 7.78 -16.60 1.89
C ASP A 111 6.55 -15.78 1.50
N PHE A 112 6.54 -15.34 0.26
CA PHE A 112 5.41 -14.64 -0.35
C PHE A 112 4.58 -15.58 -1.25
N SER A 113 4.96 -16.87 -1.33
CA SER A 113 4.34 -17.87 -2.21
C SER A 113 3.19 -18.62 -1.56
N ASP A 114 2.81 -18.32 -0.30
CA ASP A 114 1.63 -18.89 0.31
C ASP A 114 0.45 -18.71 -0.64
N GLU A 115 0.03 -19.81 -1.24
CA GLU A 115 -1.08 -19.84 -2.19
C GLU A 115 -2.30 -19.21 -1.53
N VAL A 116 -2.57 -17.97 -1.90
CA VAL A 116 -3.90 -17.42 -1.78
C VAL A 116 -4.77 -18.37 -2.57
N GLY A 117 -5.57 -19.20 -1.87
CA GLY A 117 -6.52 -20.05 -2.53
C GLY A 117 -7.33 -19.18 -3.48
N VAL A 118 -6.96 -19.18 -4.74
CA VAL A 118 -7.69 -18.54 -5.82
C VAL A 118 -8.94 -19.39 -5.98
N GLY A 119 -9.94 -19.11 -5.15
CA GLY A 119 -11.29 -19.50 -5.45
C GLY A 119 -11.61 -18.80 -6.77
N GLY A 120 -11.37 -19.51 -7.87
CA GLY A 120 -11.75 -19.03 -9.18
C GLY A 120 -13.23 -18.75 -9.11
N MET A 121 -13.63 -17.50 -9.38
CA MET A 121 -15.02 -17.14 -9.67
C MET A 121 -15.41 -17.77 -11.00
N SER A 122 -15.39 -19.10 -11.07
CA SER A 122 -15.97 -19.88 -12.15
C SER A 122 -17.45 -20.03 -11.82
N ASP A 123 -18.27 -19.36 -12.59
CA ASP A 123 -19.74 -19.36 -12.58
C ASP A 123 -20.40 -18.22 -11.79
N LEU A 124 -20.35 -17.03 -12.33
CA LEU A 124 -21.24 -15.92 -11.97
C LEU A 124 -22.69 -16.12 -12.43
N GLY A 125 -23.13 -17.36 -12.57
CA GLY A 125 -24.50 -17.74 -12.97
C GLY A 125 -25.42 -18.13 -11.81
N ALA A 126 -24.89 -18.37 -10.62
CA ALA A 126 -25.68 -18.69 -9.43
C ALA A 126 -25.57 -17.57 -8.41
N SER A 127 -26.64 -17.22 -7.76
CA SER A 127 -26.75 -16.23 -6.70
C SER A 127 -25.55 -16.32 -5.74
N VAL A 128 -24.57 -15.42 -5.89
CA VAL A 128 -23.52 -15.27 -4.91
C VAL A 128 -24.22 -14.89 -3.61
N GLU A 129 -24.20 -15.79 -2.64
CA GLU A 129 -24.77 -15.47 -1.33
C GLU A 129 -23.97 -14.30 -0.76
N LEU A 130 -24.64 -13.22 -0.44
CA LEU A 130 -24.02 -12.00 0.10
C LEU A 130 -23.10 -12.29 1.29
N ASN A 131 -23.43 -13.29 2.09
CA ASN A 131 -22.63 -13.75 3.22
C ASN A 131 -21.26 -14.33 2.78
N GLN A 132 -21.22 -15.03 1.66
CA GLN A 132 -19.97 -15.58 1.13
C GLN A 132 -19.06 -14.47 0.61
N LEU A 133 -19.62 -13.48 -0.08
CA LEU A 133 -18.88 -12.32 -0.53
C LEU A 133 -18.28 -11.52 0.63
N ILE A 134 -19.03 -11.31 1.72
CA ILE A 134 -18.56 -10.65 2.93
C ILE A 134 -17.39 -11.44 3.55
N GLN A 135 -17.50 -12.76 3.66
CA GLN A 135 -16.42 -13.60 4.19
C GLN A 135 -15.15 -13.54 3.32
N ASP A 136 -15.31 -13.53 2.01
CA ASP A 136 -14.16 -13.40 1.08
C ASP A 136 -13.51 -12.03 1.19
N MET A 137 -14.28 -10.98 1.41
CA MET A 137 -13.75 -9.63 1.67
C MET A 137 -12.97 -9.56 3.00
N ASP A 138 -13.49 -10.17 4.06
CA ASP A 138 -12.81 -10.22 5.37
C ASP A 138 -11.49 -11.01 5.28
N LYS A 139 -11.47 -12.12 4.54
CA LYS A 139 -10.24 -12.86 4.27
C LYS A 139 -9.22 -12.03 3.51
N LEU A 140 -9.65 -11.34 2.45
CA LEU A 140 -8.79 -10.47 1.67
C LEU A 140 -8.23 -9.31 2.51
N ALA A 141 -9.04 -8.72 3.38
CA ALA A 141 -8.58 -7.67 4.29
C ALA A 141 -7.49 -8.21 5.23
N SER A 142 -7.71 -9.36 5.85
CA SER A 142 -6.71 -9.96 6.74
C SER A 142 -5.42 -10.36 6.02
N GLN A 143 -5.52 -10.79 4.75
CA GLN A 143 -4.35 -11.08 3.92
C GLN A 143 -3.55 -9.82 3.58
N ILE A 144 -4.23 -8.71 3.27
CA ILE A 144 -3.58 -7.43 3.03
C ILE A 144 -2.81 -7.00 4.27
N ASP A 145 -3.44 -7.02 5.44
CA ASP A 145 -2.80 -6.65 6.71
C ASP A 145 -1.56 -7.52 6.99
N HIS A 146 -1.66 -8.83 6.73
CA HIS A 146 -0.53 -9.73 6.91
C HIS A 146 0.62 -9.43 5.93
N ARG A 147 0.31 -9.15 4.66
CA ARG A 147 1.33 -8.77 3.66
C ARG A 147 1.97 -7.42 3.96
N GLU A 148 1.19 -6.44 4.45
CA GLU A 148 1.74 -5.16 4.87
C GLU A 148 2.73 -5.34 6.03
N GLN A 149 2.41 -6.18 7.01
CA GLN A 149 3.34 -6.50 8.11
C GLN A 149 4.62 -7.18 7.59
N GLN A 150 4.51 -8.18 6.71
CA GLN A 150 5.67 -8.84 6.12
C GLN A 150 6.57 -7.87 5.35
N LEU A 151 5.98 -6.98 4.54
CA LEU A 151 6.70 -5.96 3.79
C LEU A 151 7.38 -4.94 4.71
N SER A 152 6.75 -4.53 5.79
CA SER A 152 7.33 -3.62 6.77
C SER A 152 8.55 -4.24 7.49
N VAL A 153 8.46 -5.53 7.83
CA VAL A 153 9.61 -6.27 8.40
C VAL A 153 10.72 -6.40 7.37
N LEU A 154 10.39 -6.76 6.11
CA LEU A 154 11.35 -6.87 5.02
C LEU A 154 12.07 -5.53 4.77
N GLU A 155 11.34 -4.41 4.71
CA GLU A 155 11.91 -3.07 4.58
C GLU A 155 12.92 -2.77 5.70
N THR A 156 12.56 -3.10 6.94
CA THR A 156 13.44 -2.92 8.09
C THR A 156 14.71 -3.76 7.98
N VAL A 157 14.59 -5.02 7.58
CA VAL A 157 15.74 -5.94 7.40
C VAL A 157 16.63 -5.46 6.27
N VAL A 158 16.08 -5.11 5.11
CA VAL A 158 16.83 -4.62 3.95
C VAL A 158 17.54 -3.30 4.29
N SER A 159 16.86 -2.38 4.98
CA SER A 159 17.44 -1.12 5.44
C SER A 159 18.63 -1.37 6.39
N ASN A 160 18.48 -2.29 7.33
CA ASN A 160 19.57 -2.66 8.25
C ASN A 160 20.75 -3.32 7.51
N LEU A 161 20.48 -4.22 6.56
CA LEU A 161 21.52 -4.83 5.72
C LEU A 161 22.28 -3.78 4.89
N HIS A 162 21.55 -2.80 4.35
CA HIS A 162 22.16 -1.71 3.60
C HIS A 162 23.03 -0.84 4.50
N ILE A 163 22.55 -0.47 5.69
CA ILE A 163 23.31 0.27 6.69
C ILE A 163 24.55 -0.52 7.12
N ASP A 164 24.44 -1.82 7.33
CA ASP A 164 25.56 -2.67 7.72
C ASP A 164 26.59 -2.78 6.58
N LYS A 165 26.16 -2.92 5.33
CA LYS A 165 27.06 -2.88 4.16
C LYS A 165 27.81 -1.57 4.04
N GLU A 166 27.13 -0.44 4.19
CA GLU A 166 27.73 0.91 4.14
C GLU A 166 28.68 1.16 5.32
N ARG A 167 28.37 0.64 6.51
CA ARG A 167 29.25 0.70 7.70
C ARG A 167 30.39 -0.30 7.67
N TYR A 168 30.35 -1.26 6.75
CA TYR A 168 31.35 -2.30 6.64
C TYR A 168 32.67 -1.72 6.10
N ILE A 169 33.68 -1.63 7.00
CA ILE A 169 35.01 -1.13 6.63
C ILE A 169 35.63 -2.04 5.59
N SER A 170 35.83 -1.58 4.38
CA SER A 170 36.51 -2.32 3.32
C SER A 170 37.09 -1.38 2.25
N GLY A 171 38.14 -1.86 1.59
CA GLY A 171 38.82 -1.11 0.56
C GLY A 171 39.92 -0.19 1.08
N ARG A 172 40.62 0.44 0.14
CA ARG A 172 41.75 1.32 0.42
C ARG A 172 41.25 2.74 0.62
N PRO A 173 41.92 3.53 1.52
CA PRO A 173 41.58 4.94 1.71
C PRO A 173 41.99 5.84 0.54
N ILE A 174 42.72 5.30 -0.46
CA ILE A 174 43.14 5.99 -1.69
C ILE A 174 42.92 5.11 -2.90
N ALA A 175 42.56 5.68 -4.04
CA ALA A 175 42.38 4.97 -5.30
C ALA A 175 43.74 4.65 -5.99
N LYS A 176 44.69 5.58 -5.91
CA LYS A 176 46.01 5.48 -6.57
C LYS A 176 47.11 5.59 -5.54
N GLY A 177 48.12 4.71 -5.63
CA GLY A 177 49.26 4.63 -4.71
C GLY A 177 49.56 3.21 -4.28
N TRP A 178 50.49 2.99 -3.39
CA TRP A 178 50.91 1.65 -2.93
C TRP A 178 51.05 1.61 -1.41
N LEU A 179 50.98 0.43 -0.85
CA LEU A 179 51.24 0.15 0.57
C LEU A 179 52.77 0.35 0.80
N SER A 180 53.13 1.41 1.51
CA SER A 180 54.54 1.73 1.77
C SER A 180 55.04 1.21 3.12
N SER A 181 54.13 0.99 4.09
CA SER A 181 54.50 0.43 5.38
C SER A 181 53.37 -0.34 6.03
N PRO A 182 53.59 -1.60 6.46
CA PRO A 182 52.61 -2.43 7.13
C PRO A 182 52.41 -2.05 8.62
N PHE A 183 51.37 -2.57 9.22
CA PHE A 183 51.11 -2.55 10.66
C PHE A 183 52.09 -3.44 11.41
N GLY A 184 52.46 -3.05 12.62
CA GLY A 184 53.26 -3.88 13.52
C GLY A 184 54.62 -3.30 13.89
N LEU A 185 55.47 -4.11 14.48
CA LEU A 185 56.82 -3.72 14.92
C LEU A 185 57.76 -3.46 13.73
N ARG A 186 58.26 -2.25 13.63
CA ARG A 186 59.24 -1.80 12.61
C ARG A 186 60.30 -0.89 13.21
N ASN A 187 61.41 -0.66 12.48
CA ASN A 187 62.32 0.39 12.84
C ASN A 187 61.69 1.77 12.56
N ASP A 188 61.67 2.62 13.55
CA ASP A 188 61.15 3.98 13.44
C ASP A 188 62.07 4.77 12.47
N PRO A 189 61.52 5.40 11.39
CA PRO A 189 62.35 6.05 10.38
C PRO A 189 63.07 7.32 10.90
N PHE A 190 62.68 7.84 12.07
CA PHE A 190 63.30 9.05 12.65
C PHE A 190 64.36 8.73 13.69
N THR A 191 64.12 7.66 14.49
CA THR A 191 65.01 7.33 15.62
C THR A 191 65.85 6.08 15.41
N GLY A 192 65.52 5.27 14.38
CA GLY A 192 66.11 3.98 14.13
C GLY A 192 65.76 2.88 15.15
N ARG A 193 65.03 3.23 16.22
CA ARG A 193 64.63 2.26 17.28
C ARG A 193 63.39 1.46 16.88
N ARG A 194 63.25 0.28 17.42
CA ARG A 194 62.02 -0.51 17.22
C ARG A 194 60.83 0.16 17.86
N ALA A 195 59.79 0.38 17.06
CA ALA A 195 58.53 0.99 17.48
C ALA A 195 57.33 0.28 16.83
N MET A 196 56.21 0.32 17.53
CA MET A 196 54.95 -0.20 17.00
C MET A 196 54.32 0.78 16.03
N HIS A 197 54.14 0.36 14.79
CA HIS A 197 53.35 1.09 13.81
C HIS A 197 51.87 0.75 14.00
N LYS A 198 51.09 1.73 14.40
CA LYS A 198 49.68 1.55 14.83
C LYS A 198 48.69 1.49 13.67
N GLY A 199 49.14 1.67 12.44
CA GLY A 199 48.35 1.65 11.22
C GLY A 199 49.10 1.08 10.04
N ILE A 200 48.64 1.37 8.85
CA ILE A 200 49.35 1.13 7.58
C ILE A 200 49.50 2.43 6.81
N ASP A 201 50.59 2.54 6.09
CA ASP A 201 50.89 3.74 5.30
C ASP A 201 50.70 3.48 3.82
N PHE A 202 49.94 4.35 3.16
CA PHE A 202 49.77 4.35 1.71
C PHE A 202 50.45 5.57 1.11
N ALA A 203 51.53 5.36 0.38
CA ALA A 203 52.25 6.43 -0.34
C ALA A 203 51.56 6.77 -1.66
N GLY A 204 51.62 8.04 -2.04
CA GLY A 204 51.09 8.57 -3.28
C GLY A 204 51.49 10.02 -3.54
N ALA A 205 50.98 10.66 -4.56
CA ALA A 205 51.22 12.05 -4.85
C ALA A 205 50.56 12.96 -3.81
N LYS A 206 51.20 14.04 -3.41
CA LYS A 206 50.58 15.07 -2.57
C LYS A 206 49.33 15.61 -3.24
N GLY A 207 48.21 15.70 -2.48
CA GLY A 207 46.91 16.11 -2.99
C GLY A 207 46.03 14.97 -3.48
N THR A 208 46.54 13.70 -3.48
CA THR A 208 45.69 12.54 -3.77
C THR A 208 44.50 12.51 -2.83
N GLU A 209 43.31 12.20 -3.35
CA GLU A 209 42.09 12.13 -2.55
C GLU A 209 42.16 10.97 -1.55
N VAL A 210 41.84 11.32 -0.31
CA VAL A 210 41.66 10.38 0.79
C VAL A 210 40.15 10.19 1.02
N VAL A 211 39.69 8.95 0.95
CA VAL A 211 38.26 8.62 1.01
C VAL A 211 37.91 7.79 2.25
N ALA A 212 36.70 7.96 2.75
CA ALA A 212 36.16 7.14 3.84
C ALA A 212 36.05 5.69 3.40
N THR A 213 36.54 4.73 4.20
CA THR A 213 36.50 3.29 3.91
C THR A 213 35.19 2.61 4.32
N ALA A 214 34.31 3.35 5.02
CA ALA A 214 32.94 2.98 5.39
C ALA A 214 32.14 4.25 5.70
N ALA A 215 30.80 4.15 5.74
CA ALA A 215 29.92 5.20 6.21
C ALA A 215 30.07 5.39 7.74
N GLY A 216 29.87 6.62 8.22
CA GLY A 216 29.99 6.94 9.64
C GLY A 216 29.85 8.42 9.94
N VAL A 217 30.15 8.77 11.19
CA VAL A 217 30.13 10.15 11.68
C VAL A 217 31.56 10.59 12.01
N VAL A 218 31.94 11.78 11.54
CA VAL A 218 33.26 12.35 11.84
C VAL A 218 33.34 12.75 13.32
N THR A 219 34.25 12.13 14.05
CA THR A 219 34.47 12.41 15.48
C THR A 219 35.66 13.32 15.73
N TRP A 220 36.58 13.42 14.76
CA TRP A 220 37.71 14.32 14.80
C TRP A 220 38.05 14.84 13.40
N ALA A 221 38.28 16.12 13.27
CA ALA A 221 38.79 16.77 12.03
C ALA A 221 39.66 17.96 12.42
N GLY A 222 40.98 17.75 12.46
CA GLY A 222 41.92 18.80 12.90
C GLY A 222 43.34 18.30 13.09
N SER A 223 44.21 19.18 13.58
CA SER A 223 45.61 18.83 13.88
C SER A 223 45.68 17.99 15.16
N MET A 224 46.45 16.91 15.11
CA MET A 224 46.72 16.02 16.25
C MET A 224 48.21 15.73 16.32
N PHE A 225 48.79 15.78 17.54
CA PHE A 225 50.22 15.55 17.76
C PHE A 225 50.64 14.18 17.16
N GLY A 226 51.70 14.20 16.35
CA GLY A 226 52.21 13.03 15.65
C GLY A 226 51.52 12.74 14.32
N TYR A 227 50.21 12.90 14.23
CA TYR A 227 49.40 12.58 13.03
C TYR A 227 49.31 13.75 12.02
N GLY A 228 49.66 15.00 12.46
CA GLY A 228 49.36 16.16 11.63
C GLY A 228 47.86 16.40 11.50
N ASN A 229 47.40 16.74 10.30
CA ASN A 229 45.96 16.88 10.04
C ASN A 229 45.32 15.48 9.94
N LEU A 230 44.42 15.21 10.88
CA LEU A 230 43.75 13.91 11.09
C LEU A 230 42.24 14.05 10.88
N VAL A 231 41.66 13.06 10.22
CA VAL A 231 40.22 12.77 10.29
C VAL A 231 40.04 11.45 11.04
N GLU A 232 39.07 11.40 11.99
CA GLU A 232 38.59 10.19 12.62
C GLU A 232 37.11 10.05 12.35
N ILE A 233 36.67 8.83 11.99
CA ILE A 233 35.27 8.50 11.68
C ILE A 233 34.84 7.34 12.56
N ASP A 234 33.71 7.51 13.24
CA ASP A 234 33.01 6.44 13.96
C ASP A 234 32.02 5.75 13.03
N HIS A 235 32.17 4.45 12.85
CA HIS A 235 31.30 3.61 12.02
C HIS A 235 30.23 2.87 12.83
N GLY A 236 30.15 3.10 14.13
CA GLY A 236 29.32 2.36 15.06
C GLY A 236 29.97 1.03 15.50
N ASN A 237 29.32 0.34 16.43
CA ASN A 237 29.77 -0.94 17.00
C ASN A 237 31.22 -0.91 17.55
N GLY A 238 31.68 0.29 18.00
CA GLY A 238 33.02 0.52 18.52
C GLY A 238 34.14 0.47 17.45
N LEU A 239 33.80 0.56 16.16
CA LEU A 239 34.73 0.63 15.05
C LEU A 239 34.97 2.06 14.62
N HIS A 240 36.24 2.46 14.57
CA HIS A 240 36.66 3.76 14.07
C HIS A 240 37.77 3.63 13.03
N THR A 241 37.87 4.60 12.12
CA THR A 241 39.03 4.75 11.21
C THR A 241 39.69 6.11 11.38
N ARG A 242 41.00 6.13 11.19
CA ARG A 242 41.82 7.38 11.22
C ARG A 242 42.59 7.52 9.94
N TYR A 243 42.66 8.76 9.47
CA TYR A 243 43.36 9.19 8.25
C TYR A 243 44.31 10.34 8.60
N GLY A 244 45.60 10.05 8.75
CA GLY A 244 46.60 11.02 9.19
C GLY A 244 47.45 11.58 8.06
N HIS A 245 48.27 12.58 8.40
CA HIS A 245 49.27 13.28 7.57
C HIS A 245 48.67 14.07 6.40
N ASN A 246 47.37 14.44 6.46
CA ASN A 246 46.67 15.11 5.38
C ASN A 246 47.20 16.55 5.15
N ALA A 247 47.17 17.02 3.90
CA ALA A 247 47.46 18.40 3.53
C ALA A 247 46.26 19.31 3.90
N SER A 248 45.05 18.86 3.61
CA SER A 248 43.80 19.57 3.90
C SER A 248 42.69 18.59 4.26
N LEU A 249 41.74 19.06 5.04
CA LEU A 249 40.54 18.31 5.45
C LEU A 249 39.35 18.82 4.65
N SER A 250 38.47 17.92 4.24
CA SER A 250 37.25 18.22 3.45
C SER A 250 35.98 18.05 4.27
N VAL A 251 36.10 17.68 5.55
CA VAL A 251 34.98 17.41 6.47
C VAL A 251 35.22 18.06 7.83
N GLN A 252 34.16 18.20 8.61
CA GLN A 252 34.16 18.76 9.97
C GLN A 252 33.59 17.73 10.96
N VAL A 253 33.85 17.92 12.25
CA VAL A 253 33.29 17.11 13.32
C VAL A 253 31.76 17.21 13.29
N GLY A 254 31.09 16.07 13.35
CA GLY A 254 29.63 15.94 13.25
C GLY A 254 29.13 15.64 11.83
N ASP A 255 29.94 15.77 10.80
CA ASP A 255 29.52 15.41 9.44
C ASP A 255 29.24 13.91 9.33
N VAL A 256 28.16 13.56 8.62
CA VAL A 256 27.87 12.19 8.22
C VAL A 256 28.51 11.94 6.85
N VAL A 257 29.32 10.91 6.76
CA VAL A 257 30.01 10.54 5.52
C VAL A 257 29.56 9.17 5.03
N ILE A 258 29.51 8.99 3.72
CA ILE A 258 29.28 7.69 3.08
C ILE A 258 30.61 7.07 2.65
N LYS A 259 30.60 5.76 2.45
CA LYS A 259 31.76 5.04 1.92
C LYS A 259 32.19 5.59 0.55
N GLY A 260 33.50 5.80 0.36
CA GLY A 260 34.06 6.39 -0.86
C GLY A 260 34.01 7.92 -0.92
N GLN A 261 33.36 8.58 0.03
CA GLN A 261 33.34 10.05 0.09
C GLN A 261 34.72 10.60 0.41
N LYS A 262 35.13 11.65 -0.30
CA LYS A 262 36.37 12.38 0.00
C LYS A 262 36.29 13.04 1.37
N VAL A 263 37.25 12.72 2.24
CA VAL A 263 37.37 13.29 3.59
C VAL A 263 38.56 14.16 3.77
N ALA A 264 39.62 13.98 2.95
CA ALA A 264 40.84 14.75 3.02
C ALA A 264 41.64 14.71 1.69
N SER A 265 42.73 15.43 1.63
CA SER A 265 43.73 15.31 0.58
C SER A 265 45.07 14.91 1.20
N MET A 266 45.76 13.94 0.61
CA MET A 266 47.06 13.42 1.05
C MET A 266 48.09 14.52 1.20
N GLY A 267 48.84 14.48 2.29
CA GLY A 267 49.91 15.39 2.58
C GLY A 267 51.14 14.73 3.20
N SER A 268 51.86 15.50 3.98
CA SER A 268 53.01 15.07 4.76
C SER A 268 53.10 15.92 6.04
N THR A 269 51.94 16.22 6.66
CA THR A 269 51.88 17.00 7.90
C THR A 269 52.18 16.14 9.11
N GLY A 270 52.61 16.76 10.21
CA GLY A 270 52.98 16.03 11.42
C GLY A 270 54.27 15.22 11.27
N ARG A 271 54.34 14.04 11.88
CA ARG A 271 55.51 13.16 11.86
C ARG A 271 55.49 12.26 10.62
N SER A 272 55.94 12.78 9.49
CA SER A 272 55.91 12.13 8.18
C SER A 272 57.22 12.33 7.42
N THR A 273 57.69 11.32 6.71
CA THR A 273 58.93 11.36 5.91
C THR A 273 58.68 11.74 4.44
N GLY A 274 57.45 11.79 4.01
CA GLY A 274 57.05 12.12 2.64
C GLY A 274 55.53 11.95 2.44
N PRO A 275 54.97 12.31 1.27
CA PRO A 275 53.55 12.26 1.04
C PRO A 275 52.97 10.83 1.17
N HIS A 276 52.10 10.62 2.16
CA HIS A 276 51.35 9.37 2.38
C HIS A 276 50.11 9.65 3.26
N VAL A 277 49.19 8.74 3.27
CA VAL A 277 48.11 8.66 4.28
C VAL A 277 48.46 7.56 5.26
N HIS A 278 48.48 7.89 6.54
CA HIS A 278 48.54 6.94 7.64
C HIS A 278 47.10 6.51 7.99
N TYR A 279 46.81 5.24 7.83
CA TYR A 279 45.45 4.67 8.00
C TYR A 279 45.45 3.71 9.18
N GLU A 280 44.54 3.97 10.14
CA GLU A 280 44.30 3.11 11.28
C GLU A 280 42.85 2.59 11.27
N VAL A 281 42.66 1.36 11.78
CA VAL A 281 41.36 0.82 12.19
C VAL A 281 41.45 0.57 13.70
N LEU A 282 40.44 1.05 14.44
CA LEU A 282 40.32 0.86 15.86
C LEU A 282 39.07 0.05 16.18
N ARG A 283 39.15 -0.83 17.16
CA ARG A 283 38.01 -1.53 17.73
C ARG A 283 38.03 -1.36 19.26
N GLY A 284 36.95 -0.81 19.83
CA GLY A 284 36.91 -0.50 21.24
C GLY A 284 38.07 0.39 21.72
N GLY A 285 38.48 1.38 20.90
CA GLY A 285 39.58 2.33 21.17
C GLY A 285 40.97 1.76 21.00
N ARG A 286 41.15 0.49 20.61
CA ARG A 286 42.46 -0.13 20.37
C ARG A 286 42.75 -0.29 18.88
N GLN A 287 43.94 0.08 18.43
CA GLN A 287 44.38 -0.12 17.05
C GLN A 287 44.50 -1.62 16.76
N ILE A 288 43.96 -2.03 15.63
CA ILE A 288 44.01 -3.41 15.09
C ILE A 288 44.61 -3.36 13.68
N ASP A 289 45.11 -4.50 13.19
CA ASP A 289 45.73 -4.57 11.86
C ASP A 289 44.71 -4.21 10.77
N PRO A 290 44.91 -3.07 10.06
CA PRO A 290 44.02 -2.61 9.02
C PRO A 290 44.07 -3.45 7.75
N GLN A 291 45.11 -4.26 7.54
CA GLN A 291 45.31 -5.03 6.31
C GLN A 291 44.14 -5.97 6.00
N LYS A 292 43.53 -6.55 7.06
CA LYS A 292 42.35 -7.40 6.96
C LYS A 292 41.13 -6.67 6.37
N TYR A 293 41.04 -5.36 6.56
CA TYR A 293 39.93 -4.55 6.07
C TYR A 293 40.18 -4.02 4.66
N VAL A 294 41.43 -3.63 4.36
CA VAL A 294 41.81 -3.05 3.06
C VAL A 294 41.62 -4.04 1.91
N TYR A 295 41.90 -5.32 2.13
CA TYR A 295 41.80 -6.38 1.11
C TYR A 295 40.51 -7.18 1.16
N ARG A 296 39.56 -6.78 2.02
CA ARG A 296 38.22 -7.35 2.00
C ARG A 296 37.51 -6.98 0.71
N LYS A 297 36.92 -7.96 0.04
CA LYS A 297 35.93 -7.69 -1.00
C LYS A 297 34.69 -7.14 -0.33
N ALA A 298 34.11 -6.08 -0.88
CA ALA A 298 32.77 -5.69 -0.55
C ALA A 298 31.85 -6.89 -0.91
N GLY A 299 31.18 -7.44 0.07
CA GLY A 299 30.22 -8.52 -0.13
C GLY A 299 28.99 -8.01 -0.87
#